data_e65f5f81c6ea082233357a87c37012e9
#
_entry.id   e65f5f81c6ea082233357a87c37012e9
#
_cell.length_a   1.000
_cell.length_b   1.000
_cell.length_c   1.000
_cell.angle_alpha   90.00
_cell.angle_beta   90.00
_cell.angle_gamma   90.00
#
_symmetry.space_group_name_H-M   'P 1'
#
loop_
_entity.id
_entity.type
_entity.pdbx_description
1 polymer ?
#
loop_
_entity_poly.entity_id
_entity_poly.type
_entity_poly.pdbx_seq_one_letter_code
_entity_poly.pdbx_strand_id
1 'polypeptide(L)'
;MDFEKDYLPCAGSRTAMILMVGSRGNNRLTRAVAKWLAKQKIGALCLGPEPGQTGYHSFPMERMAAAIAFLRGRGIEKIGVLGASITSIPVLLGAAMFPQLSLTLAFTPCDFVLQSFAQGRRDGCREWPVQGESMLTWQGRPLPCVTYAYQHPAYAQVVRRESRDSGNLIASRKLFADTEGAAPLPEGAMLPVERIRGRLMLIGCEDDCLWDTGRYIRRMEARLQSRGAASRWDALVYPHGTHFAFPESLLRQILPIGAGFAVGRVFRAAREYPRECRETRQDIDRRVRQALLEWRQEA
;
A
#
# COMPACT_ATOMS: atom_id res chain seq x y z
N MET A 1 -19.64 3.34 -12.53
CA MET A 1 -18.99 2.46 -11.52
C MET A 1 -20.05 2.00 -10.53
N ASP A 2 -20.19 0.71 -10.33
CA ASP A 2 -21.13 0.15 -9.34
C ASP A 2 -20.31 -0.28 -8.10
N PHE A 3 -20.32 0.54 -7.05
CA PHE A 3 -19.61 0.25 -5.80
C PHE A 3 -20.46 -0.59 -4.81
N GLU A 4 -21.73 -0.86 -5.13
CA GLU A 4 -22.63 -1.58 -4.21
C GLU A 4 -22.09 -2.95 -3.80
N LYS A 5 -21.55 -3.71 -4.75
CA LYS A 5 -20.99 -5.04 -4.54
C LYS A 5 -19.67 -5.03 -3.77
N ASP A 6 -18.98 -3.90 -3.75
CA ASP A 6 -17.65 -3.72 -3.18
C ASP A 6 -17.71 -3.00 -1.82
N TYR A 7 -18.89 -2.49 -1.45
CA TYR A 7 -19.11 -1.87 -0.16
C TYR A 7 -19.60 -2.88 0.88
N LEU A 8 -18.90 -2.92 1.99
CA LEU A 8 -19.16 -3.77 3.15
C LEU A 8 -19.48 -2.85 4.34
N PRO A 9 -20.77 -2.50 4.53
CA PRO A 9 -21.17 -1.59 5.60
C PRO A 9 -20.94 -2.22 6.98
N CYS A 10 -20.72 -1.37 7.97
CA CYS A 10 -20.76 -1.76 9.38
C CYS A 10 -21.97 -1.11 10.03
N ALA A 11 -22.89 -1.91 10.55
CA ALA A 11 -24.16 -1.44 11.10
C ALA A 11 -23.94 -0.36 12.17
N GLY A 12 -24.68 0.74 12.06
CA GLY A 12 -24.60 1.87 12.98
C GLY A 12 -23.31 2.71 12.89
N SER A 13 -22.40 2.43 11.94
CA SER A 13 -21.18 3.20 11.76
C SER A 13 -21.33 4.26 10.67
N ARG A 14 -20.87 5.48 10.96
CA ARG A 14 -20.73 6.57 9.99
C ARG A 14 -19.26 6.76 9.53
N THR A 15 -18.45 5.73 9.75
CA THR A 15 -17.01 5.71 9.44
C THR A 15 -16.73 4.55 8.50
N ALA A 16 -16.00 4.81 7.41
CA ALA A 16 -15.58 3.76 6.46
C ALA A 16 -14.16 3.98 5.96
N MET A 17 -13.51 2.88 5.58
CA MET A 17 -12.17 2.84 5.00
C MET A 17 -12.24 2.40 3.53
N ILE A 18 -11.66 3.15 2.62
CA ILE A 18 -11.40 2.70 1.26
C ILE A 18 -10.17 1.78 1.30
N LEU A 19 -10.33 0.56 0.82
CA LEU A 19 -9.30 -0.47 0.83
C LEU A 19 -8.72 -0.67 -0.56
N MET A 20 -7.42 -0.47 -0.68
CA MET A 20 -6.65 -0.83 -1.86
C MET A 20 -5.60 -1.87 -1.45
N VAL A 21 -5.94 -3.16 -1.58
CA VAL A 21 -5.05 -4.25 -1.15
C VAL A 21 -4.99 -5.34 -2.22
N GLY A 22 -3.78 -5.60 -2.72
CA GLY A 22 -3.55 -6.56 -3.80
C GLY A 22 -3.94 -6.01 -5.17
N SER A 23 -3.84 -6.86 -6.20
CA SER A 23 -4.03 -6.50 -7.61
C SER A 23 -5.49 -6.48 -8.09
N ARG A 24 -6.44 -6.74 -7.21
CA ARG A 24 -7.89 -6.75 -7.51
C ARG A 24 -8.65 -6.09 -6.37
N GLY A 25 -9.72 -5.36 -6.68
CA GLY A 25 -10.54 -4.67 -5.69
C GLY A 25 -11.14 -5.65 -4.66
N ASN A 26 -12.26 -6.26 -4.98
CA ASN A 26 -12.96 -7.17 -4.06
C ASN A 26 -12.45 -8.62 -4.19
N ASN A 27 -11.54 -9.02 -3.31
CA ASN A 27 -10.95 -10.36 -3.26
C ASN A 27 -10.94 -10.91 -1.83
N ARG A 28 -10.44 -12.14 -1.65
CA ARG A 28 -10.39 -12.76 -0.31
C ARG A 28 -9.58 -11.94 0.70
N LEU A 29 -8.50 -11.30 0.26
CA LEU A 29 -7.63 -10.49 1.10
C LEU A 29 -8.34 -9.21 1.56
N THR A 30 -8.92 -8.43 0.62
CA THR A 30 -9.67 -7.21 0.96
C THR A 30 -10.86 -7.50 1.84
N ARG A 31 -11.56 -8.63 1.63
CA ARG A 31 -12.66 -9.07 2.52
C ARG A 31 -12.18 -9.43 3.92
N ALA A 32 -10.99 -10.01 4.07
CA ALA A 32 -10.40 -10.28 5.38
C ALA A 32 -10.04 -8.98 6.11
N VAL A 33 -9.46 -8.00 5.40
CA VAL A 33 -9.22 -6.65 5.94
C VAL A 33 -10.52 -5.97 6.34
N ALA A 34 -11.56 -6.03 5.50
CA ALA A 34 -12.87 -5.47 5.80
C ALA A 34 -13.50 -6.11 7.06
N LYS A 35 -13.43 -7.44 7.22
CA LYS A 35 -13.88 -8.13 8.43
C LYS A 35 -13.09 -7.70 9.67
N TRP A 36 -11.77 -7.47 9.53
CA TRP A 36 -10.93 -6.97 10.61
C TRP A 36 -11.34 -5.54 11.01
N LEU A 37 -11.61 -4.66 10.04
CA LEU A 37 -12.11 -3.30 10.27
C LEU A 37 -13.52 -3.30 10.91
N ALA A 38 -14.40 -4.19 10.51
CA ALA A 38 -15.74 -4.31 11.09
C ALA A 38 -15.69 -4.61 12.61
N LYS A 39 -14.68 -5.36 13.09
CA LYS A 39 -14.41 -5.55 14.52
C LYS A 39 -14.04 -4.25 15.23
N GLN A 40 -13.55 -3.25 14.48
CA GLN A 40 -13.26 -1.90 14.95
C GLN A 40 -14.43 -0.92 14.73
N LYS A 41 -15.62 -1.42 14.35
CA LYS A 41 -16.81 -0.62 14.02
C LYS A 41 -16.59 0.33 12.82
N ILE A 42 -15.86 -0.11 11.80
CA ILE A 42 -15.54 0.65 10.60
C ILE A 42 -16.03 -0.14 9.39
N GLY A 43 -16.82 0.51 8.50
CA GLY A 43 -17.21 -0.05 7.21
C GLY A 43 -16.02 -0.05 6.23
N ALA A 44 -16.17 -0.76 5.12
CA ALA A 44 -15.10 -0.85 4.13
C ALA A 44 -15.65 -0.78 2.70
N LEU A 45 -14.98 -0.03 1.83
CA LEU A 45 -15.19 -0.03 0.39
C LEU A 45 -13.94 -0.56 -0.31
N CYS A 46 -14.05 -1.71 -0.99
CA CYS A 46 -12.93 -2.29 -1.71
C CYS A 46 -12.75 -1.58 -3.06
N LEU A 47 -11.66 -0.85 -3.22
CA LEU A 47 -11.32 -0.15 -4.45
C LEU A 47 -10.14 -0.84 -5.16
N GLY A 48 -10.27 -1.09 -6.45
CA GLY A 48 -9.23 -1.71 -7.27
C GLY A 48 -9.40 -1.40 -8.75
N PRO A 49 -8.60 -2.05 -9.60
CA PRO A 49 -8.74 -1.94 -11.05
C PRO A 49 -10.14 -2.29 -11.55
N GLU A 50 -10.44 -1.94 -12.80
CA GLU A 50 -11.69 -2.31 -13.46
C GLU A 50 -11.90 -3.83 -13.48
N PRO A 51 -13.16 -4.32 -13.47
CA PRO A 51 -13.44 -5.72 -13.67
C PRO A 51 -12.78 -6.26 -14.93
N GLY A 52 -12.06 -7.37 -14.80
CA GLY A 52 -11.28 -7.96 -15.90
C GLY A 52 -9.86 -7.45 -16.05
N GLN A 53 -9.52 -6.30 -15.46
CA GLN A 53 -8.14 -5.85 -15.34
C GLN A 53 -7.49 -6.44 -14.08
N THR A 54 -6.22 -6.73 -14.18
CA THR A 54 -5.40 -7.17 -13.06
C THR A 54 -4.18 -6.25 -12.97
N GLY A 55 -3.92 -5.72 -11.78
CA GLY A 55 -2.82 -4.77 -11.55
C GLY A 55 -3.22 -3.31 -11.81
N TYR A 56 -2.30 -2.43 -11.45
CA TYR A 56 -2.47 -0.98 -11.57
C TYR A 56 -1.75 -0.48 -12.82
N HIS A 57 -2.45 -0.54 -13.94
CA HIS A 57 -2.03 -0.03 -15.23
C HIS A 57 -2.94 1.12 -15.64
N SER A 58 -2.38 2.32 -15.74
CA SER A 58 -3.15 3.54 -16.04
C SER A 58 -4.41 3.68 -15.17
N PHE A 59 -4.26 3.39 -13.87
CA PHE A 59 -5.39 3.44 -12.93
C PHE A 59 -5.86 4.87 -12.76
N PRO A 60 -7.14 5.19 -13.07
CA PRO A 60 -7.62 6.57 -12.99
C PRO A 60 -7.92 6.95 -11.54
N MET A 61 -7.27 8.01 -11.06
CA MET A 61 -7.48 8.54 -9.70
C MET A 61 -8.89 9.06 -9.47
N GLU A 62 -9.66 9.34 -10.52
CA GLU A 62 -11.09 9.65 -10.49
C GLU A 62 -11.91 8.55 -9.80
N ARG A 63 -11.43 7.32 -9.80
CA ARG A 63 -12.09 6.23 -9.07
C ARG A 63 -12.04 6.43 -7.55
N MET A 64 -10.97 7.04 -7.04
CA MET A 64 -10.87 7.42 -5.63
C MET A 64 -11.88 8.52 -5.30
N ALA A 65 -11.99 9.55 -6.16
CA ALA A 65 -12.99 10.61 -6.01
C ALA A 65 -14.42 10.06 -6.02
N ALA A 66 -14.72 9.14 -6.96
CA ALA A 66 -16.01 8.48 -7.05
C ALA A 66 -16.32 7.60 -5.84
N ALA A 67 -15.31 6.91 -5.29
CA ALA A 67 -15.46 6.11 -4.07
C ALA A 67 -15.78 6.99 -2.85
N ILE A 68 -15.12 8.16 -2.73
CA ILE A 68 -15.42 9.14 -1.68
C ILE A 68 -16.85 9.66 -1.83
N ALA A 69 -17.27 10.06 -3.04
CA ALA A 69 -18.62 10.54 -3.31
C ALA A 69 -19.69 9.48 -2.99
N PHE A 70 -19.45 8.22 -3.38
CA PHE A 70 -20.32 7.10 -3.04
C PHE A 70 -20.49 6.93 -1.51
N LEU A 71 -19.40 6.93 -0.75
CA LEU A 71 -19.47 6.80 0.70
C LEU A 71 -20.19 7.98 1.36
N ARG A 72 -19.96 9.21 0.87
CA ARG A 72 -20.69 10.40 1.33
C ARG A 72 -22.19 10.29 1.07
N GLY A 73 -22.58 9.83 -0.12
CA GLY A 73 -23.98 9.56 -0.47
C GLY A 73 -24.65 8.49 0.40
N ARG A 74 -23.86 7.65 1.09
CA ARG A 74 -24.32 6.65 2.08
C ARG A 74 -24.33 7.17 3.52
N GLY A 75 -24.10 8.46 3.72
CA GLY A 75 -24.08 9.08 5.06
C GLY A 75 -22.79 8.78 5.84
N ILE A 76 -21.71 8.36 5.17
CA ILE A 76 -20.41 8.19 5.83
C ILE A 76 -19.77 9.56 6.03
N GLU A 77 -19.48 9.88 7.28
CA GLU A 77 -18.91 11.18 7.68
C GLU A 77 -17.39 11.15 7.76
N LYS A 78 -16.80 10.05 8.18
CA LYS A 78 -15.35 9.89 8.25
C LYS A 78 -14.90 8.84 7.26
N ILE A 79 -14.06 9.25 6.33
CA ILE A 79 -13.52 8.38 5.28
C ILE A 79 -12.01 8.32 5.44
N GLY A 80 -11.49 7.11 5.65
CA GLY A 80 -10.07 6.82 5.62
C GLY A 80 -9.69 6.03 4.38
N VAL A 81 -8.40 5.84 4.17
CA VAL A 81 -7.85 5.03 3.09
C VAL A 81 -6.71 4.14 3.58
N LEU A 82 -6.67 2.90 3.09
CA LEU A 82 -5.64 1.92 3.46
C LEU A 82 -5.06 1.27 2.22
N GLY A 83 -3.74 1.26 2.14
CA GLY A 83 -2.99 0.55 1.10
C GLY A 83 -1.74 -0.13 1.64
N ALA A 84 -1.26 -1.10 0.86
CA ALA A 84 -0.06 -1.85 1.21
C ALA A 84 0.78 -2.13 -0.03
N SER A 85 2.11 -2.06 0.10
CA SER A 85 2.99 -2.32 -1.03
C SER A 85 2.68 -1.38 -2.21
N ILE A 86 2.56 -1.91 -3.42
CA ILE A 86 2.26 -1.12 -4.64
C ILE A 86 1.00 -0.25 -4.48
N THR A 87 0.01 -0.67 -3.71
CA THR A 87 -1.22 0.09 -3.52
C THR A 87 -1.09 1.24 -2.52
N SER A 88 0.03 1.32 -1.79
CA SER A 88 0.35 2.51 -0.98
C SER A 88 0.48 3.77 -1.84
N ILE A 89 0.92 3.61 -3.11
CA ILE A 89 1.13 4.72 -4.04
C ILE A 89 -0.18 5.46 -4.35
N PRO A 90 -1.23 4.82 -4.93
CA PRO A 90 -2.51 5.50 -5.15
C PRO A 90 -3.19 5.94 -3.85
N VAL A 91 -2.94 5.26 -2.73
CA VAL A 91 -3.49 5.63 -1.42
C VAL A 91 -2.87 6.93 -0.91
N LEU A 92 -1.55 7.05 -0.91
CA LEU A 92 -0.84 8.26 -0.48
C LEU A 92 -1.12 9.43 -1.43
N LEU A 93 -1.10 9.18 -2.74
CA LEU A 93 -1.45 10.21 -3.72
C LEU A 93 -2.91 10.67 -3.57
N GLY A 94 -3.85 9.73 -3.39
CA GLY A 94 -5.25 10.03 -3.17
C GLY A 94 -5.46 10.86 -1.90
N ALA A 95 -4.77 10.53 -0.81
CA ALA A 95 -4.83 11.32 0.42
C ALA A 95 -4.29 12.76 0.24
N ALA A 96 -3.28 12.93 -0.61
CA ALA A 96 -2.75 14.26 -0.94
C ALA A 96 -3.66 15.06 -1.88
N MET A 97 -4.45 14.39 -2.74
CA MET A 97 -5.38 15.01 -3.69
C MET A 97 -6.75 15.31 -3.08
N PHE A 98 -7.22 14.45 -2.18
CA PHE A 98 -8.59 14.50 -1.66
C PHE A 98 -8.61 14.78 -0.15
N PRO A 99 -8.78 16.05 0.27
CA PRO A 99 -8.76 16.44 1.69
C PRO A 99 -9.90 15.85 2.53
N GLN A 100 -10.88 15.20 1.89
CA GLN A 100 -11.95 14.46 2.56
C GLN A 100 -11.48 13.18 3.23
N LEU A 101 -10.27 12.68 2.88
CA LEU A 101 -9.65 11.53 3.50
C LEU A 101 -8.99 11.94 4.81
N SER A 102 -9.58 11.54 5.94
CA SER A 102 -9.18 11.99 7.28
C SER A 102 -8.25 11.03 8.02
N LEU A 103 -8.02 9.81 7.47
CA LEU A 103 -7.00 8.86 7.94
C LEU A 103 -6.38 8.13 6.76
N THR A 104 -5.06 8.02 6.75
CA THR A 104 -4.29 7.27 5.75
C THR A 104 -3.40 6.25 6.43
N LEU A 105 -3.58 4.97 6.09
CA LEU A 105 -2.73 3.87 6.55
C LEU A 105 -1.96 3.30 5.36
N ALA A 106 -0.64 3.50 5.33
CA ALA A 106 0.24 3.01 4.28
C ALA A 106 1.24 2.00 4.86
N PHE A 107 1.05 0.72 4.51
CA PHE A 107 1.92 -0.37 4.93
C PHE A 107 2.97 -0.65 3.86
N THR A 108 4.21 -0.79 4.28
CA THR A 108 5.38 -1.02 3.42
C THR A 108 5.35 -0.13 2.17
N PRO A 109 5.25 1.21 2.36
CA PRO A 109 5.00 2.14 1.25
C PRO A 109 6.22 2.35 0.36
N CYS A 110 5.93 2.76 -0.89
CA CYS A 110 6.85 3.44 -1.78
C CYS A 110 6.54 4.95 -1.77
N ASP A 111 7.51 5.81 -2.01
CA ASP A 111 7.38 7.28 -1.94
C ASP A 111 7.34 7.97 -3.32
N PHE A 112 7.21 7.19 -4.39
CA PHE A 112 7.07 7.71 -5.75
C PHE A 112 6.10 6.88 -6.59
N VAL A 113 5.56 7.52 -7.63
CA VAL A 113 4.71 6.85 -8.63
C VAL A 113 5.59 6.00 -9.52
N LEU A 114 5.20 4.76 -9.75
CA LEU A 114 5.92 3.78 -10.55
C LEU A 114 5.40 3.73 -11.99
N GLN A 115 6.25 3.24 -12.88
CA GLN A 115 5.88 2.74 -14.19
C GLN A 115 4.85 1.62 -14.03
N SER A 116 3.89 1.54 -14.96
CA SER A 116 2.84 0.53 -14.91
C SER A 116 3.32 -0.88 -15.19
N PHE A 117 2.54 -1.84 -14.71
CA PHE A 117 2.73 -3.26 -14.99
C PHE A 117 1.55 -3.80 -15.78
N ALA A 118 1.81 -4.37 -16.94
CA ALA A 118 0.84 -5.20 -17.63
C ALA A 118 0.87 -6.62 -17.04
N GLN A 119 -0.31 -7.21 -16.86
CA GLN A 119 -0.41 -8.62 -16.51
C GLN A 119 -0.58 -9.45 -17.78
N GLY A 120 0.20 -10.52 -17.88
CA GLY A 120 0.11 -11.44 -18.98
C GLY A 120 0.87 -12.75 -18.69
N ARG A 121 0.54 -13.81 -19.42
CA ARG A 121 1.17 -15.12 -19.30
C ARG A 121 2.09 -15.45 -20.48
N ARG A 122 2.54 -14.46 -21.22
CA ARG A 122 3.53 -14.70 -22.26
C ARG A 122 4.85 -15.02 -21.57
N ASP A 123 5.53 -16.07 -21.82
CA ASP A 123 6.84 -16.44 -21.28
C ASP A 123 6.94 -16.81 -19.77
N GLY A 124 5.84 -17.08 -19.09
CA GLY A 124 5.83 -17.46 -17.67
C GLY A 124 6.03 -16.30 -16.69
N CYS A 125 6.12 -15.05 -17.15
CA CYS A 125 6.07 -13.87 -16.29
C CYS A 125 4.61 -13.46 -16.07
N ARG A 126 4.24 -13.23 -14.81
CA ARG A 126 2.87 -12.77 -14.48
C ARG A 126 2.69 -11.28 -14.74
N GLU A 127 3.74 -10.51 -14.60
CA GLU A 127 3.74 -9.06 -14.70
C GLU A 127 5.04 -8.57 -15.35
N TRP A 128 4.96 -7.54 -16.17
CA TRP A 128 6.13 -6.84 -16.71
C TRP A 128 5.88 -5.34 -16.80
N PRO A 129 6.95 -4.52 -16.66
CA PRO A 129 6.84 -3.07 -16.84
C PRO A 129 6.47 -2.73 -18.27
N VAL A 130 5.58 -1.74 -18.44
CA VAL A 130 5.19 -1.20 -19.74
C VAL A 130 5.90 0.13 -19.95
N GLN A 131 6.80 0.17 -20.93
CA GLN A 131 7.64 1.34 -21.17
C GLN A 131 6.80 2.58 -21.50
N GLY A 132 7.13 3.70 -20.85
CA GLY A 132 6.48 5.00 -21.07
C GLY A 132 5.09 5.15 -20.45
N GLU A 133 4.59 4.13 -19.75
CA GLU A 133 3.26 4.18 -19.14
C GLU A 133 3.33 4.31 -17.62
N SER A 134 2.56 5.22 -17.07
CA SER A 134 2.39 5.37 -15.63
C SER A 134 1.37 4.38 -15.08
N MET A 135 1.59 3.93 -13.85
CA MET A 135 0.57 3.14 -13.15
C MET A 135 -0.69 3.93 -12.83
N LEU A 136 -0.62 5.27 -12.83
CA LEU A 136 -1.72 6.16 -12.45
C LEU A 136 -2.00 7.21 -13.53
N THR A 137 -3.28 7.56 -13.67
CA THR A 137 -3.72 8.68 -14.51
C THR A 137 -4.59 9.65 -13.72
N TRP A 138 -4.63 10.91 -14.17
CA TRP A 138 -5.55 11.93 -13.69
C TRP A 138 -6.05 12.76 -14.87
N GLN A 139 -7.36 12.95 -14.99
CA GLN A 139 -8.03 13.63 -16.12
C GLN A 139 -7.60 13.07 -17.48
N GLY A 140 -7.53 11.72 -17.54
CA GLY A 140 -7.13 11.00 -18.75
C GLY A 140 -5.64 11.14 -19.12
N ARG A 141 -4.82 11.83 -18.31
CA ARG A 141 -3.38 12.01 -18.54
C ARG A 141 -2.55 11.15 -17.62
N PRO A 142 -1.49 10.50 -18.12
CA PRO A 142 -0.57 9.76 -17.26
C PRO A 142 0.13 10.70 -16.28
N LEU A 143 0.23 10.27 -15.03
CA LEU A 143 1.01 11.01 -14.03
C LEU A 143 2.51 10.74 -14.22
N PRO A 144 3.40 11.71 -13.90
CA PRO A 144 4.83 11.45 -13.87
C PRO A 144 5.15 10.22 -13.05
N CYS A 145 6.06 9.37 -13.54
CA CYS A 145 6.43 8.14 -12.87
C CYS A 145 7.92 7.85 -12.99
N VAL A 146 8.42 7.00 -12.12
CA VAL A 146 9.78 6.46 -12.17
C VAL A 146 9.78 5.24 -13.09
N THR A 147 10.63 5.27 -14.11
CA THR A 147 10.83 4.18 -15.05
C THR A 147 11.86 3.19 -14.50
N TYR A 148 11.55 1.90 -14.52
CA TYR A 148 12.50 0.89 -14.06
C TYR A 148 13.76 0.84 -14.91
N ALA A 149 14.91 0.62 -14.24
CA ALA A 149 16.21 0.43 -14.93
C ALA A 149 16.18 -0.78 -15.88
N TYR A 150 15.32 -1.75 -15.58
CA TYR A 150 15.20 -2.98 -16.37
C TYR A 150 13.81 -3.11 -16.95
N GLN A 151 13.73 -3.31 -18.27
CA GLN A 151 12.51 -3.65 -18.96
C GLN A 151 12.42 -5.18 -19.14
N HIS A 152 11.26 -5.69 -19.62
CA HIS A 152 11.10 -7.10 -19.92
C HIS A 152 12.01 -7.54 -21.10
N PRO A 153 12.69 -8.70 -21.04
CA PRO A 153 12.65 -9.74 -20.01
C PRO A 153 13.66 -9.56 -18.86
N ALA A 154 14.57 -8.59 -18.95
CA ALA A 154 15.63 -8.39 -17.97
C ALA A 154 15.08 -8.13 -16.55
N TYR A 155 13.97 -7.39 -16.44
CA TYR A 155 13.26 -7.17 -15.19
C TYR A 155 13.00 -8.48 -14.42
N ALA A 156 12.38 -9.45 -15.10
CA ALA A 156 12.06 -10.74 -14.49
C ALA A 156 13.30 -11.55 -14.13
N GLN A 157 14.37 -11.44 -14.92
CA GLN A 157 15.65 -12.11 -14.66
C GLN A 157 16.33 -11.56 -13.39
N VAL A 158 16.33 -10.23 -13.22
CA VAL A 158 16.89 -9.58 -12.02
C VAL A 158 16.13 -10.04 -10.78
N VAL A 159 14.79 -9.97 -10.78
CA VAL A 159 13.95 -10.39 -9.64
C VAL A 159 14.17 -11.87 -9.32
N ARG A 160 14.22 -12.77 -10.32
CA ARG A 160 14.45 -14.20 -10.09
C ARG A 160 15.85 -14.47 -9.51
N ARG A 161 16.87 -13.77 -10.00
CA ARG A 161 18.24 -13.91 -9.50
C ARG A 161 18.33 -13.45 -8.05
N GLU A 162 17.84 -12.25 -7.74
CA GLU A 162 17.85 -11.71 -6.39
C GLU A 162 17.07 -12.59 -5.41
N SER A 163 15.89 -13.09 -5.81
CA SER A 163 15.08 -14.00 -4.99
C SER A 163 15.87 -15.25 -4.60
N ARG A 164 16.53 -15.89 -5.59
CA ARG A 164 17.34 -17.09 -5.36
C ARG A 164 18.55 -16.79 -4.47
N ASP A 165 19.30 -15.73 -4.80
CA ASP A 165 20.58 -15.43 -4.17
C ASP A 165 20.37 -14.93 -2.71
N SER A 166 19.25 -14.29 -2.42
CA SER A 166 18.87 -13.85 -1.06
C SER A 166 18.18 -14.92 -0.21
N GLY A 167 17.79 -16.05 -0.80
CA GLY A 167 17.03 -17.10 -0.10
C GLY A 167 15.59 -16.71 0.23
N ASN A 168 15.04 -15.69 -0.43
CA ASN A 168 13.63 -15.31 -0.35
C ASN A 168 12.83 -15.97 -1.48
N LEU A 169 11.53 -16.20 -1.27
CA LEU A 169 10.65 -16.66 -2.36
C LEU A 169 10.50 -15.56 -3.43
N ILE A 170 10.50 -14.30 -3.00
CA ILE A 170 10.52 -13.13 -3.87
C ILE A 170 11.38 -12.04 -3.23
N ALA A 171 12.25 -11.42 -4.02
CA ALA A 171 13.03 -10.24 -3.67
C ALA A 171 13.23 -9.36 -4.90
N SER A 172 13.21 -8.04 -4.71
CA SER A 172 13.36 -7.03 -5.77
C SER A 172 14.02 -5.74 -5.27
N ARG A 173 14.60 -5.73 -4.06
CA ARG A 173 15.22 -4.53 -3.48
C ARG A 173 16.36 -4.00 -4.35
N LYS A 174 17.16 -4.91 -4.95
CA LYS A 174 18.22 -4.52 -5.89
C LYS A 174 17.65 -3.86 -7.15
N LEU A 175 16.55 -4.38 -7.70
CA LEU A 175 15.88 -3.79 -8.85
C LEU A 175 15.54 -2.30 -8.59
N PHE A 176 14.96 -2.02 -7.41
CA PHE A 176 14.62 -0.65 -7.01
C PHE A 176 15.84 0.20 -6.75
N ALA A 177 16.88 -0.34 -6.11
CA ALA A 177 18.15 0.35 -5.90
C ALA A 177 18.81 0.73 -7.23
N ASP A 178 18.86 -0.20 -8.19
CA ASP A 178 19.39 0.05 -9.53
C ASP A 178 18.54 1.08 -10.30
N THR A 179 17.21 1.04 -10.11
CA THR A 179 16.28 2.02 -10.72
C THR A 179 16.54 3.43 -10.19
N GLU A 180 16.71 3.59 -8.89
CA GLU A 180 17.02 4.88 -8.27
C GLU A 180 18.46 5.37 -8.58
N GLY A 181 19.39 4.44 -8.79
CA GLY A 181 20.78 4.75 -9.19
C GLY A 181 20.95 5.09 -10.67
N ALA A 182 20.01 4.70 -11.53
CA ALA A 182 20.12 4.89 -12.98
C ALA A 182 19.90 6.34 -13.42
N ALA A 183 19.06 7.09 -12.72
CA ALA A 183 18.79 8.50 -12.99
C ALA A 183 18.21 9.20 -11.74
N PRO A 184 18.33 10.53 -11.63
CA PRO A 184 17.64 11.29 -10.59
C PRO A 184 16.13 11.05 -10.64
N LEU A 185 15.51 10.84 -9.47
CA LEU A 185 14.05 10.67 -9.39
C LEU A 185 13.36 11.98 -9.81
N PRO A 186 12.41 11.93 -10.76
CA PRO A 186 11.67 13.13 -11.17
C PRO A 186 10.84 13.67 -9.97
N GLU A 187 10.99 14.96 -9.64
CA GLU A 187 10.21 15.55 -8.53
C GLU A 187 8.70 15.39 -8.73
N GLY A 188 8.22 15.47 -9.98
CA GLY A 188 6.80 15.26 -10.30
C GLY A 188 6.31 13.82 -10.06
N ALA A 189 7.21 12.84 -9.95
CA ALA A 189 6.87 11.46 -9.61
C ALA A 189 6.86 11.22 -8.10
N MET A 190 7.47 12.09 -7.30
CA MET A 190 7.51 11.96 -5.84
C MET A 190 6.12 12.21 -5.24
N LEU A 191 5.72 11.38 -4.29
CA LEU A 191 4.42 11.53 -3.62
C LEU A 191 4.40 12.76 -2.72
N PRO A 192 3.45 13.69 -2.93
CA PRO A 192 3.39 14.96 -2.19
C PRO A 192 2.73 14.76 -0.80
N VAL A 193 3.33 13.94 0.06
CA VAL A 193 2.79 13.55 1.36
C VAL A 193 2.53 14.73 2.29
N GLU A 194 3.26 15.84 2.13
CA GLU A 194 3.07 17.09 2.87
C GLU A 194 1.71 17.76 2.60
N ARG A 195 1.01 17.36 1.52
CA ARG A 195 -0.33 17.87 1.19
C ARG A 195 -1.46 17.07 1.86
N ILE A 196 -1.13 15.94 2.49
CA ILE A 196 -2.11 15.12 3.20
C ILE A 196 -2.64 15.93 4.40
N ARG A 197 -3.95 16.05 4.50
CA ARG A 197 -4.60 16.81 5.57
C ARG A 197 -5.08 15.93 6.72
N GLY A 198 -5.47 14.70 6.45
CA GLY A 198 -5.85 13.72 7.45
C GLY A 198 -4.64 13.13 8.20
N ARG A 199 -4.91 12.42 9.29
CA ARG A 199 -3.85 11.66 10.00
C ARG A 199 -3.17 10.68 9.05
N LEU A 200 -1.84 10.60 9.09
CA LEU A 200 -1.02 9.73 8.26
C LEU A 200 -0.24 8.73 9.12
N MET A 201 -0.28 7.45 8.77
CA MET A 201 0.62 6.44 9.32
C MET A 201 1.41 5.76 8.20
N LEU A 202 2.73 5.86 8.27
CA LEU A 202 3.69 5.19 7.40
C LEU A 202 4.32 4.06 8.20
N ILE A 203 4.21 2.82 7.73
CA ILE A 203 4.63 1.64 8.50
C ILE A 203 5.47 0.73 7.63
N GLY A 204 6.69 0.39 8.07
CA GLY A 204 7.58 -0.49 7.31
C GLY A 204 8.74 -1.04 8.13
N CYS A 205 9.64 -1.76 7.46
CA CYS A 205 10.78 -2.43 8.08
C CYS A 205 12.06 -2.24 7.28
N GLU A 206 13.21 -2.28 7.96
CA GLU A 206 14.54 -2.20 7.33
C GLU A 206 14.87 -3.46 6.53
N ASP A 207 14.39 -4.61 6.98
CA ASP A 207 14.62 -5.91 6.35
C ASP A 207 13.62 -6.26 5.22
N ASP A 208 12.87 -5.25 4.73
CA ASP A 208 12.03 -5.41 3.55
C ASP A 208 12.91 -5.71 2.32
N CYS A 209 12.70 -6.88 1.71
CA CYS A 209 13.47 -7.33 0.55
C CYS A 209 12.78 -7.04 -0.79
N LEU A 210 11.57 -6.48 -0.82
CA LEU A 210 10.93 -6.09 -2.07
C LEU A 210 11.38 -4.71 -2.53
N TRP A 211 11.53 -3.77 -1.59
CA TRP A 211 12.13 -2.45 -1.79
C TRP A 211 12.61 -1.87 -0.47
N ASP A 212 13.29 -0.73 -0.49
CA ASP A 212 13.82 -0.09 0.72
C ASP A 212 12.76 0.76 1.44
N THR A 213 11.78 0.06 2.05
CA THR A 213 10.67 0.72 2.76
C THR A 213 11.16 1.70 3.83
N GLY A 214 12.20 1.34 4.60
CA GLY A 214 12.75 2.21 5.63
C GLY A 214 13.27 3.52 5.06
N ARG A 215 14.02 3.45 3.95
CA ARG A 215 14.52 4.64 3.23
C ARG A 215 13.37 5.48 2.68
N TYR A 216 12.34 4.87 2.11
CA TYR A 216 11.20 5.58 1.55
C TYR A 216 10.40 6.31 2.62
N ILE A 217 10.17 5.68 3.77
CA ILE A 217 9.52 6.32 4.91
C ILE A 217 10.34 7.51 5.41
N ARG A 218 11.68 7.37 5.57
CA ARG A 218 12.54 8.49 5.99
C ARG A 218 12.54 9.66 4.99
N ARG A 219 12.47 9.40 3.67
CA ARG A 219 12.34 10.47 2.68
C ARG A 219 10.99 11.19 2.80
N MET A 220 9.90 10.45 2.99
CA MET A 220 8.57 11.03 3.25
C MET A 220 8.55 11.82 4.56
N GLU A 221 9.16 11.32 5.62
CA GLU A 221 9.29 12.02 6.90
C GLU A 221 10.07 13.33 6.76
N ALA A 222 11.22 13.32 6.09
CA ALA A 222 11.99 14.52 5.81
C ALA A 222 11.19 15.56 4.99
N ARG A 223 10.38 15.09 4.04
CA ARG A 223 9.49 15.94 3.25
C ARG A 223 8.37 16.56 4.10
N LEU A 224 7.74 15.77 4.97
CA LEU A 224 6.72 16.25 5.92
C LEU A 224 7.29 17.32 6.86
N GLN A 225 8.49 17.12 7.38
CA GLN A 225 9.17 18.07 8.27
C GLN A 225 9.57 19.36 7.52
N SER A 226 10.24 19.23 6.38
CA SER A 226 10.79 20.38 5.65
C SER A 226 9.74 21.26 4.99
N ARG A 227 8.57 20.70 4.63
CA ARG A 227 7.49 21.44 3.97
C ARG A 227 6.34 21.82 4.91
N GLY A 228 6.49 21.57 6.23
CA GLY A 228 5.52 22.00 7.23
C GLY A 228 4.15 21.33 7.06
N ALA A 229 4.12 19.98 7.12
CA ALA A 229 2.87 19.25 7.02
C ALA A 229 1.86 19.69 8.09
N ALA A 230 0.62 19.97 7.68
CA ALA A 230 -0.47 20.36 8.58
C ALA A 230 -1.11 19.17 9.32
N SER A 231 -0.83 17.94 8.87
CA SER A 231 -1.43 16.73 9.43
C SER A 231 -0.60 16.16 10.59
N ARG A 232 -1.29 15.45 11.50
CA ARG A 232 -0.62 14.56 12.44
C ARG A 232 -0.12 13.32 11.68
N TRP A 233 1.14 12.96 11.87
CA TRP A 233 1.71 11.79 11.22
C TRP A 233 2.57 10.93 12.16
N ASP A 234 2.61 9.63 11.86
CA ASP A 234 3.45 8.64 12.54
C ASP A 234 4.28 7.91 11.47
N ALA A 235 5.61 7.95 11.57
CA ALA A 235 6.55 7.19 10.74
C ALA A 235 7.15 6.05 11.59
N LEU A 236 6.74 4.82 11.29
CA LEU A 236 7.13 3.63 12.06
C LEU A 236 8.01 2.74 11.19
N VAL A 237 9.31 2.73 11.49
CA VAL A 237 10.29 1.87 10.84
C VAL A 237 10.88 0.91 11.87
N TYR A 238 10.71 -0.37 11.64
CA TYR A 238 11.18 -1.44 12.53
C TYR A 238 12.40 -2.15 11.93
N PRO A 239 13.35 -2.63 12.76
CA PRO A 239 14.48 -3.39 12.24
C PRO A 239 14.05 -4.66 11.51
N HIS A 240 13.10 -5.41 12.09
CA HIS A 240 12.62 -6.69 11.58
C HIS A 240 11.10 -6.71 11.46
N GLY A 241 10.58 -7.28 10.37
CA GLY A 241 9.15 -7.39 10.11
C GLY A 241 8.83 -7.78 8.68
N THR A 242 9.82 -7.68 7.80
CA THR A 242 9.73 -8.00 6.37
C THR A 242 8.73 -7.10 5.62
N HIS A 243 8.43 -7.45 4.37
CA HIS A 243 7.36 -6.80 3.60
C HIS A 243 5.94 -7.07 4.15
N PHE A 244 5.82 -7.99 5.14
CA PHE A 244 4.55 -8.31 5.81
C PHE A 244 4.43 -7.63 7.19
N ALA A 245 4.85 -6.36 7.28
CA ALA A 245 4.71 -5.49 8.44
C ALA A 245 3.25 -5.04 8.65
N PHE A 246 2.35 -6.00 8.90
CA PHE A 246 0.92 -5.77 9.14
C PHE A 246 0.54 -6.01 10.60
N PRO A 247 -0.60 -5.46 11.08
CA PRO A 247 -1.15 -5.81 12.39
C PRO A 247 -1.24 -7.33 12.59
N GLU A 248 -0.77 -7.84 13.73
CA GLU A 248 -0.79 -9.28 14.02
C GLU A 248 -2.20 -9.87 13.98
N SER A 249 -3.19 -9.15 14.50
CA SER A 249 -4.60 -9.57 14.46
C SER A 249 -5.18 -9.58 13.04
N LEU A 250 -4.73 -8.68 12.16
CA LEU A 250 -5.10 -8.70 10.74
C LEU A 250 -4.45 -9.89 10.03
N LEU A 251 -3.16 -10.14 10.27
CA LEU A 251 -2.48 -11.29 9.67
C LEU A 251 -3.16 -12.61 10.07
N ARG A 252 -3.56 -12.76 11.34
CA ARG A 252 -4.35 -13.91 11.81
C ARG A 252 -5.75 -14.00 11.20
N GLN A 253 -6.34 -12.87 10.84
CA GLN A 253 -7.63 -12.86 10.11
C GLN A 253 -7.47 -13.40 8.68
N ILE A 254 -6.31 -13.14 8.04
CA ILE A 254 -5.98 -13.60 6.68
C ILE A 254 -5.51 -15.07 6.71
N LEU A 255 -4.65 -15.41 7.68
CA LEU A 255 -4.03 -16.72 7.87
C LEU A 255 -4.24 -17.17 9.32
N PRO A 256 -5.37 -17.81 9.64
CA PRO A 256 -5.74 -18.16 11.02
C PRO A 256 -4.75 -19.10 11.70
N ILE A 257 -4.14 -20.00 10.93
CA ILE A 257 -3.18 -21.01 11.42
C ILE A 257 -1.86 -20.86 10.65
N GLY A 258 -0.74 -20.89 11.37
CA GLY A 258 0.58 -20.91 10.75
C GLY A 258 1.02 -19.61 10.06
N ALA A 259 0.44 -18.47 10.41
CA ALA A 259 0.78 -17.18 9.79
C ALA A 259 2.30 -16.89 9.83
N GLY A 260 2.96 -17.10 10.97
CA GLY A 260 4.42 -16.92 11.09
C GLY A 260 5.20 -17.88 10.20
N PHE A 261 4.78 -19.14 10.12
CA PHE A 261 5.40 -20.14 9.24
C PHE A 261 5.22 -19.77 7.76
N ALA A 262 4.01 -19.35 7.36
CA ALA A 262 3.73 -18.94 5.99
C ALA A 262 4.57 -17.73 5.57
N VAL A 263 4.71 -16.71 6.44
CA VAL A 263 5.58 -15.55 6.20
C VAL A 263 7.04 -15.98 6.12
N GLY A 264 7.49 -16.89 7.00
CA GLY A 264 8.85 -17.46 6.97
C GLY A 264 9.16 -18.23 5.69
N ARG A 265 8.18 -18.86 5.04
CA ARG A 265 8.38 -19.48 3.71
C ARG A 265 8.64 -18.48 2.61
N VAL A 266 8.09 -17.28 2.75
CA VAL A 266 8.26 -16.20 1.76
C VAL A 266 9.54 -15.41 2.01
N PHE A 267 9.81 -15.04 3.26
CA PHE A 267 10.89 -14.13 3.64
C PHE A 267 11.91 -14.78 4.57
N ARG A 268 13.16 -14.70 4.17
CA ARG A 268 14.30 -15.22 4.95
C ARG A 268 14.36 -14.56 6.33
N ALA A 269 14.24 -13.25 6.42
CA ALA A 269 14.31 -12.53 7.69
C ALA A 269 13.24 -13.00 8.70
N ALA A 270 12.05 -13.40 8.27
CA ALA A 270 11.04 -13.96 9.17
C ALA A 270 11.40 -15.35 9.70
N ARG A 271 12.33 -16.08 9.04
CA ARG A 271 12.89 -17.34 9.57
C ARG A 271 14.04 -17.08 10.53
N GLU A 272 14.85 -16.06 10.27
CA GLU A 272 16.03 -15.70 11.08
C GLU A 272 15.64 -14.93 12.35
N TYR A 273 14.63 -14.08 12.26
CA TYR A 273 14.15 -13.21 13.34
C TYR A 273 12.64 -13.41 13.62
N PRO A 274 12.17 -14.64 13.91
CA PRO A 274 10.75 -14.95 14.01
C PRO A 274 10.07 -14.26 15.20
N ARG A 275 10.82 -14.08 16.29
CA ARG A 275 10.35 -13.40 17.51
C ARG A 275 10.21 -11.90 17.27
N GLU A 276 11.26 -11.27 16.77
CA GLU A 276 11.33 -9.84 16.49
C GLU A 276 10.27 -9.43 15.45
N CYS A 277 10.11 -10.19 14.36
CA CYS A 277 9.05 -9.97 13.39
C CYS A 277 7.64 -10.08 14.01
N ARG A 278 7.44 -10.97 14.97
CA ARG A 278 6.17 -11.08 15.70
C ARG A 278 5.95 -9.91 16.64
N GLU A 279 6.97 -9.48 17.38
CA GLU A 279 6.92 -8.32 18.28
C GLU A 279 6.62 -7.05 17.49
N THR A 280 7.26 -6.86 16.33
CA THR A 280 6.95 -5.78 15.38
C THR A 280 5.47 -5.78 14.98
N ARG A 281 4.93 -6.91 14.55
CA ARG A 281 3.50 -6.99 14.16
C ARG A 281 2.55 -6.74 15.33
N GLN A 282 2.91 -7.13 16.55
CA GLN A 282 2.13 -6.85 17.77
C GLN A 282 2.15 -5.36 18.11
N ASP A 283 3.30 -4.69 17.96
CA ASP A 283 3.38 -3.23 18.17
C ASP A 283 2.59 -2.48 17.11
N ILE A 284 2.71 -2.86 15.83
CA ILE A 284 1.91 -2.32 14.74
C ILE A 284 0.41 -2.50 15.03
N ASP A 285 -0.01 -3.68 15.49
CA ASP A 285 -1.41 -3.97 15.83
C ASP A 285 -1.94 -3.02 16.91
N ARG A 286 -1.17 -2.83 17.97
CA ARG A 286 -1.52 -1.91 19.06
C ARG A 286 -1.66 -0.47 18.55
N ARG A 287 -0.66 0.04 17.81
CA ARG A 287 -0.64 1.42 17.32
C ARG A 287 -1.72 1.70 16.29
N VAL A 288 -1.91 0.80 15.33
CA VAL A 288 -2.93 0.98 14.29
C VAL A 288 -4.33 0.92 14.90
N ARG A 289 -4.60 -0.03 15.80
CA ARG A 289 -5.91 -0.10 16.48
C ARG A 289 -6.18 1.12 17.35
N GLN A 290 -5.17 1.63 18.02
CA GLN A 290 -5.28 2.89 18.78
C GLN A 290 -5.61 4.06 17.84
N ALA A 291 -4.90 4.18 16.71
CA ALA A 291 -5.17 5.23 15.73
C ALA A 291 -6.59 5.13 15.13
N LEU A 292 -7.06 3.92 14.83
CA LEU A 292 -8.44 3.69 14.36
C LEU A 292 -9.48 4.07 15.41
N LEU A 293 -9.23 3.78 16.68
CA LEU A 293 -10.13 4.14 17.79
C LEU A 293 -10.20 5.66 17.95
N GLU A 294 -9.04 6.33 18.06
CA GLU A 294 -8.94 7.78 18.17
C GLU A 294 -9.64 8.47 16.99
N TRP A 295 -9.27 8.09 15.75
CA TRP A 295 -9.85 8.65 14.54
C TRP A 295 -11.39 8.53 14.49
N ARG A 296 -11.92 7.40 14.93
CA ARG A 296 -13.37 7.20 14.97
C ARG A 296 -14.06 8.11 16.00
N GLN A 297 -13.37 8.41 17.12
CA GLN A 297 -13.90 9.20 18.25
C GLN A 297 -13.68 10.71 18.09
N GLU A 298 -12.70 11.13 17.29
CA GLU A 298 -12.50 12.57 17.01
C GLU A 298 -13.79 13.19 16.48
N ALA A 299 -14.09 14.44 16.88
CA ALA A 299 -15.31 15.17 16.51
C ALA A 299 -15.30 15.62 15.04
#